data_10cea9fa21578192d15900e48f608e11
#
_entry.id   10cea9fa21578192d15900e48f608e11
#
_cell.length_a   1.000
_cell.length_b   1.000
_cell.length_c   1.000
_cell.angle_alpha   90.00
_cell.angle_beta   90.00
_cell.angle_gamma   90.00
#
_symmetry.space_group_name_H-M   'P 1'
#
loop_
_entity.id
_entity.type
_entity.pdbx_description
1 polymer ?
#
loop_
_entity_poly.entity_id
_entity_poly.type
_entity_poly.pdbx_seq_one_letter_code
_entity_poly.pdbx_strand_id
1 'polypeptide(L)'
;ALGTNTNVDGAFDYTFTGHYGYIAVSYIGYQTQEFPVTNLPKVIELSAGNELDEVVVVGYGTQKKASVVGSIASVSVNDIRMPTAKISNNLAGQLAGVISVQRSGEPGASSTFWIRGISTFGSSTTPLVLVDGIERDLDLVDIEDIKDFSILKDAAATAIYGVRGANGVILITTREGIVGKPQINIRFEAGMVQPTKVPDMLDAVQFAELWNAAAGSEVYTPEVIQKYRDGSDPDLYPNVDWVDYLYKDLSFNERVNVNVTGGGSTAKYYISGGF
;
A
#
# COMPACT_ATOMS: atom_id res chain seq x y z
N ALA A 1 37.30 -6.63 18.13
CA ALA A 1 37.45 -7.66 17.11
C ALA A 1 38.39 -7.14 16.04
N LEU A 2 39.36 -7.95 15.66
CA LEU A 2 40.25 -7.65 14.53
C LEU A 2 39.65 -8.34 13.31
N GLY A 3 39.52 -7.64 12.19
CA GLY A 3 38.93 -8.18 10.98
C GLY A 3 39.48 -7.53 9.73
N THR A 4 39.26 -8.16 8.61
CA THR A 4 39.57 -7.65 7.24
C THR A 4 38.34 -7.83 6.36
N ASN A 5 38.29 -7.11 5.24
CA ASN A 5 37.29 -7.28 4.21
C ASN A 5 37.89 -7.94 2.98
N THR A 6 37.07 -8.66 2.22
CA THR A 6 37.46 -9.18 0.92
C THR A 6 37.62 -8.05 -0.12
N ASN A 7 38.47 -8.23 -1.08
CA ASN A 7 38.57 -7.39 -2.27
C ASN A 7 37.40 -7.67 -3.25
N VAL A 8 37.42 -7.02 -4.43
CA VAL A 8 36.36 -7.19 -5.46
C VAL A 8 36.31 -8.61 -6.05
N ASP A 9 37.40 -9.38 -5.97
CA ASP A 9 37.51 -10.77 -6.42
C ASP A 9 37.15 -11.78 -5.34
N GLY A 10 36.73 -11.30 -4.12
CA GLY A 10 36.43 -12.14 -2.98
C GLY A 10 37.66 -12.68 -2.23
N ALA A 11 38.87 -12.24 -2.58
CA ALA A 11 40.07 -12.66 -1.88
C ALA A 11 40.31 -11.81 -0.64
N PHE A 12 40.79 -12.44 0.43
CA PHE A 12 41.25 -11.76 1.63
C PHE A 12 42.61 -12.29 2.08
N ASP A 13 43.39 -11.43 2.69
CA ASP A 13 44.63 -11.75 3.34
C ASP A 13 44.62 -11.16 4.75
N TYR A 14 44.97 -11.97 5.74
CA TYR A 14 45.00 -11.53 7.12
C TYR A 14 46.13 -12.21 7.89
N THR A 15 46.98 -11.41 8.47
CA THR A 15 48.12 -11.89 9.29
C THR A 15 47.73 -11.91 10.76
N PHE A 16 47.79 -13.05 11.39
CA PHE A 16 47.50 -13.25 12.79
C PHE A 16 48.69 -12.95 13.68
N THR A 17 48.53 -12.11 14.67
CA THR A 17 49.57 -11.81 15.68
C THR A 17 49.26 -12.36 17.06
N GLY A 18 48.43 -13.43 17.16
CA GLY A 18 48.00 -14.03 18.41
C GLY A 18 47.44 -15.44 18.24
N HIS A 19 47.11 -16.10 19.36
CA HIS A 19 46.42 -17.39 19.36
C HIS A 19 44.91 -17.21 19.28
N TYR A 20 44.39 -17.28 18.07
CA TYR A 20 42.94 -17.23 17.81
C TYR A 20 42.47 -18.64 17.39
N GLY A 21 41.34 -19.08 17.93
CA GLY A 21 40.82 -20.43 17.68
C GLY A 21 39.98 -20.49 16.37
N TYR A 22 39.26 -19.43 16.02
CA TYR A 22 38.28 -19.43 14.92
C TYR A 22 38.30 -18.11 14.16
N ILE A 23 38.00 -18.19 12.86
CA ILE A 23 37.69 -17.06 11.99
C ILE A 23 36.20 -17.14 11.66
N ALA A 24 35.46 -16.07 11.89
CA ALA A 24 34.08 -15.92 11.44
C ALA A 24 34.05 -15.16 10.11
N VAL A 25 33.46 -15.75 9.09
CA VAL A 25 33.23 -15.13 7.78
C VAL A 25 31.75 -14.82 7.64
N SER A 26 31.42 -13.56 7.41
CA SER A 26 30.06 -13.09 7.29
C SER A 26 29.90 -12.16 6.09
N TYR A 27 28.74 -12.25 5.45
CA TYR A 27 28.32 -11.34 4.39
C TYR A 27 26.81 -11.08 4.52
N ILE A 28 26.37 -9.89 4.12
CA ILE A 28 24.97 -9.52 4.21
C ILE A 28 24.11 -10.46 3.34
N GLY A 29 23.12 -11.13 3.95
CA GLY A 29 22.25 -12.11 3.28
C GLY A 29 22.79 -13.55 3.28
N TYR A 30 23.92 -13.81 3.94
CA TYR A 30 24.51 -15.16 4.05
C TYR A 30 24.68 -15.56 5.51
N GLN A 31 24.68 -16.87 5.77
CA GLN A 31 24.95 -17.39 7.11
C GLN A 31 26.42 -17.15 7.46
N THR A 32 26.64 -16.60 8.66
CA THR A 32 27.99 -16.51 9.23
C THR A 32 28.51 -17.90 9.47
N GLN A 33 29.69 -18.21 8.90
CA GLN A 33 30.37 -19.48 9.07
C GLN A 33 31.64 -19.27 9.87
N GLU A 34 31.91 -20.17 10.82
CA GLU A 34 33.10 -20.15 11.66
C GLU A 34 34.01 -21.30 11.28
N PHE A 35 35.28 -21.01 11.04
CA PHE A 35 36.31 -21.98 10.67
C PHE A 35 37.46 -21.95 11.68
N PRO A 36 37.95 -23.11 12.11
CA PRO A 36 39.15 -23.15 12.92
C PRO A 36 40.37 -22.67 12.10
N VAL A 37 41.17 -21.81 12.69
CA VAL A 37 42.38 -21.26 12.04
C VAL A 37 43.36 -22.35 11.53
N THR A 38 43.38 -23.50 12.22
CA THR A 38 44.24 -24.63 11.87
C THR A 38 43.78 -25.41 10.65
N ASN A 39 42.56 -25.23 10.20
CA ASN A 39 41.98 -25.95 9.07
C ASN A 39 41.09 -25.03 8.23
N LEU A 40 41.67 -23.99 7.64
CA LEU A 40 40.97 -23.04 6.82
C LEU A 40 40.85 -23.56 5.38
N PRO A 41 39.66 -23.69 4.81
CA PRO A 41 39.48 -24.05 3.41
C PRO A 41 40.03 -22.95 2.49
N LYS A 42 40.57 -23.33 1.33
CA LYS A 42 41.10 -22.38 0.33
C LYS A 42 40.03 -21.52 -0.30
N VAL A 43 38.81 -22.03 -0.37
CA VAL A 43 37.61 -21.34 -0.87
C VAL A 43 36.52 -21.54 0.16
N ILE A 44 35.91 -20.44 0.58
CA ILE A 44 34.79 -20.43 1.50
C ILE A 44 33.55 -20.07 0.70
N GLU A 45 32.65 -21.02 0.54
CA GLU A 45 31.36 -20.82 -0.07
C GLU A 45 30.36 -20.50 1.03
N LEU A 46 29.85 -19.27 1.06
CA LEU A 46 28.82 -18.87 1.99
C LEU A 46 27.47 -19.40 1.49
N SER A 47 26.78 -20.16 2.32
CA SER A 47 25.39 -20.54 2.07
C SER A 47 24.50 -19.30 2.21
N ALA A 48 23.54 -19.13 1.31
CA ALA A 48 22.50 -18.10 1.50
C ALA A 48 21.92 -18.26 2.90
N GLY A 49 21.90 -17.18 3.67
CA GLY A 49 21.26 -17.16 4.98
C GLY A 49 19.83 -17.64 4.77
N ASN A 50 19.37 -18.57 5.61
CA ASN A 50 17.93 -18.74 5.72
C ASN A 50 17.34 -17.35 5.94
N GLU A 51 16.28 -17.04 5.20
CA GLU A 51 15.55 -15.77 5.20
C GLU A 51 15.79 -14.98 6.47
N LEU A 52 16.34 -13.77 6.35
CA LEU A 52 16.46 -12.84 7.48
C LEU A 52 15.20 -13.04 8.31
N ASP A 53 15.34 -13.54 9.56
CA ASP A 53 14.20 -13.80 10.44
C ASP A 53 13.21 -12.66 10.25
N GLU A 54 12.13 -12.91 9.54
CA GLU A 54 11.15 -11.87 9.18
C GLU A 54 10.64 -11.30 10.50
N VAL A 55 11.00 -10.04 10.74
CA VAL A 55 10.65 -9.34 11.97
C VAL A 55 9.35 -8.61 11.71
N VAL A 56 8.36 -8.87 12.53
CA VAL A 56 7.05 -8.22 12.44
C VAL A 56 6.94 -7.17 13.53
N VAL A 57 6.41 -6.02 13.18
CA VAL A 57 6.09 -4.98 14.15
C VAL A 57 4.87 -5.41 14.96
N VAL A 58 5.03 -5.46 16.28
CA VAL A 58 3.97 -5.83 17.22
C VAL A 58 3.83 -4.72 18.26
N GLY A 59 2.72 -4.00 18.21
CA GLY A 59 2.43 -2.97 19.20
C GLY A 59 3.56 -1.94 19.33
N TYR A 60 4.27 -1.96 20.44
CA TYR A 60 5.38 -1.05 20.73
C TYR A 60 6.77 -1.63 20.46
N GLY A 61 6.88 -2.76 19.76
CA GLY A 61 8.17 -3.40 19.51
C GLY A 61 8.16 -4.27 18.26
N THR A 62 9.29 -4.93 18.04
CA THR A 62 9.47 -5.88 16.95
C THR A 62 9.67 -7.27 17.51
N GLN A 63 9.04 -8.29 16.92
CA GLN A 63 9.22 -9.68 17.26
C GLN A 63 9.53 -10.51 16.01
N LYS A 64 10.26 -11.61 16.18
CA LYS A 64 10.43 -12.57 15.09
C LYS A 64 9.07 -13.15 14.70
N LYS A 65 8.75 -13.19 13.42
CA LYS A 65 7.46 -13.72 12.91
C LYS A 65 7.16 -15.12 13.46
N ALA A 66 8.18 -15.97 13.57
CA ALA A 66 8.05 -17.32 14.12
C ALA A 66 7.66 -17.37 15.61
N SER A 67 7.89 -16.29 16.38
CA SER A 67 7.57 -16.22 17.82
C SER A 67 6.27 -15.47 18.12
N VAL A 68 5.58 -14.97 17.08
CA VAL A 68 4.31 -14.25 17.25
C VAL A 68 3.18 -15.24 17.41
N VAL A 69 2.55 -15.26 18.59
CA VAL A 69 1.40 -16.13 18.90
C VAL A 69 0.09 -15.60 18.31
N GLY A 70 0.03 -14.31 17.97
CA GLY A 70 -1.16 -13.65 17.40
C GLY A 70 -1.25 -13.79 15.88
N SER A 71 -2.47 -13.70 15.33
CA SER A 71 -2.69 -13.66 13.88
C SER A 71 -2.31 -12.28 13.33
N ILE A 72 -1.02 -12.11 13.02
CA ILE A 72 -0.49 -10.92 12.37
C ILE A 72 -0.26 -11.26 10.89
N ALA A 73 -0.74 -10.41 9.99
CA ALA A 73 -0.37 -10.46 8.59
C ALA A 73 0.55 -9.29 8.30
N SER A 74 1.77 -9.57 7.92
CA SER A 74 2.67 -8.61 7.28
C SER A 74 2.60 -8.79 5.77
N VAL A 75 2.71 -7.70 5.04
CA VAL A 75 2.70 -7.71 3.59
C VAL A 75 3.86 -6.88 3.09
N SER A 76 4.54 -7.41 2.09
CA SER A 76 5.56 -6.65 1.40
C SER A 76 4.95 -5.43 0.72
N VAL A 77 5.58 -4.28 0.87
CA VAL A 77 5.17 -3.05 0.19
C VAL A 77 5.10 -3.25 -1.33
N ASN A 78 5.95 -4.12 -1.87
CA ASN A 78 5.95 -4.44 -3.30
C ASN A 78 4.66 -5.12 -3.75
N ASP A 79 4.01 -5.91 -2.88
CA ASP A 79 2.79 -6.64 -3.21
C ASP A 79 1.55 -5.71 -3.21
N ILE A 80 1.57 -4.67 -2.38
CA ILE A 80 0.49 -3.66 -2.33
C ILE A 80 0.73 -2.44 -3.23
N ARG A 81 1.86 -2.43 -3.95
CA ARG A 81 2.22 -1.36 -4.86
C ARG A 81 1.46 -1.50 -6.18
N MET A 82 0.44 -0.70 -6.37
CA MET A 82 -0.35 -0.60 -7.59
C MET A 82 -0.41 0.85 -8.08
N PRO A 83 -0.61 1.10 -9.37
CA PRO A 83 -0.69 2.45 -9.94
C PRO A 83 -2.03 3.14 -9.60
N THR A 84 -2.42 3.14 -8.34
CA THR A 84 -3.61 3.83 -7.84
C THR A 84 -3.21 4.97 -6.91
N ALA A 85 -4.03 6.02 -6.89
CA ALA A 85 -3.75 7.21 -6.08
C ALA A 85 -3.87 6.96 -4.57
N LYS A 86 -4.63 5.94 -4.15
CA LYS A 86 -4.96 5.67 -2.75
C LYS A 86 -4.52 4.29 -2.33
N ILE A 87 -3.84 4.18 -1.18
CA ILE A 87 -3.38 2.89 -0.63
C ILE A 87 -4.58 1.99 -0.29
N SER A 88 -5.67 2.58 0.21
CA SER A 88 -6.88 1.84 0.56
C SER A 88 -7.44 1.01 -0.61
N ASN A 89 -7.29 1.49 -1.85
CA ASN A 89 -7.73 0.79 -3.05
C ASN A 89 -6.85 -0.44 -3.36
N ASN A 90 -5.60 -0.44 -2.92
CA ASN A 90 -4.65 -1.53 -3.16
C ASN A 90 -4.80 -2.68 -2.16
N LEU A 91 -5.54 -2.50 -1.08
CA LEU A 91 -5.70 -3.53 -0.04
C LEU A 91 -6.63 -4.66 -0.46
N ALA A 92 -7.50 -4.42 -1.46
CA ALA A 92 -8.47 -5.40 -1.92
C ALA A 92 -7.78 -6.65 -2.48
N GLY A 93 -8.07 -7.82 -1.89
CA GLY A 93 -7.54 -9.11 -2.35
C GLY A 93 -6.06 -9.38 -2.03
N GLN A 94 -5.30 -8.40 -1.54
CA GLN A 94 -3.88 -8.55 -1.21
C GLN A 94 -3.64 -9.03 0.22
N LEU A 95 -4.60 -8.81 1.10
CA LEU A 95 -4.46 -9.01 2.54
C LEU A 95 -5.45 -10.02 3.04
N ALA A 96 -4.96 -11.17 3.54
CA ALA A 96 -5.82 -12.19 4.12
C ALA A 96 -6.58 -11.64 5.35
N GLY A 97 -7.94 -11.69 5.29
CA GLY A 97 -8.82 -11.22 6.34
C GLY A 97 -9.12 -9.72 6.32
N VAL A 98 -8.73 -9.01 5.28
CA VAL A 98 -9.17 -7.64 4.98
C VAL A 98 -10.23 -7.71 3.88
N ILE A 99 -11.36 -7.09 4.15
CA ILE A 99 -12.44 -6.88 3.18
C ILE A 99 -12.38 -5.41 2.78
N SER A 100 -12.10 -5.13 1.52
CA SER A 100 -12.10 -3.76 0.98
C SER A 100 -13.19 -3.64 -0.07
N VAL A 101 -13.94 -2.55 0.00
CA VAL A 101 -15.02 -2.25 -0.94
C VAL A 101 -14.82 -0.85 -1.51
N GLN A 102 -14.58 -0.79 -2.79
CA GLN A 102 -14.61 0.45 -3.54
C GLN A 102 -16.04 0.67 -4.06
N ARG A 103 -16.72 1.69 -3.56
CA ARG A 103 -18.12 1.96 -3.90
C ARG A 103 -18.30 2.63 -5.25
N SER A 104 -17.32 3.36 -5.69
CA SER A 104 -17.32 4.02 -7.01
C SER A 104 -15.96 3.86 -7.67
N GLY A 105 -15.94 3.90 -9.00
CA GLY A 105 -14.71 4.00 -9.79
C GLY A 105 -14.23 5.43 -9.99
N GLU A 106 -14.76 6.38 -9.23
CA GLU A 106 -14.42 7.79 -9.34
C GLU A 106 -12.93 8.01 -9.03
N PRO A 107 -12.21 8.77 -9.87
CA PRO A 107 -10.82 9.09 -9.64
C PRO A 107 -10.61 9.75 -8.27
N GLY A 108 -9.67 9.22 -7.47
CA GLY A 108 -9.38 9.74 -6.14
C GLY A 108 -10.32 9.28 -5.03
N ALA A 109 -11.35 8.47 -5.33
CA ALA A 109 -12.20 7.87 -4.31
C ALA A 109 -11.41 6.83 -3.51
N SER A 110 -11.64 6.83 -2.17
CA SER A 110 -11.05 5.88 -1.24
C SER A 110 -11.92 4.63 -1.12
N SER A 111 -11.30 3.49 -0.87
CA SER A 111 -12.00 2.27 -0.49
C SER A 111 -12.29 2.24 1.01
N THR A 112 -13.46 1.75 1.37
CA THR A 112 -13.75 1.40 2.76
C THR A 112 -13.27 -0.02 3.00
N PHE A 113 -12.57 -0.24 4.12
CA PHE A 113 -12.05 -1.57 4.43
C PHE A 113 -12.31 -1.95 5.88
N TRP A 114 -12.41 -3.26 6.13
CA TRP A 114 -12.66 -3.85 7.44
C TRP A 114 -11.74 -5.05 7.64
N ILE A 115 -11.36 -5.29 8.89
CA ILE A 115 -10.60 -6.47 9.28
C ILE A 115 -11.57 -7.48 9.87
N ARG A 116 -11.66 -8.69 9.26
CA ARG A 116 -12.58 -9.78 9.64
C ARG A 116 -14.08 -9.41 9.62
N GLY A 117 -14.44 -8.33 8.90
CA GLY A 117 -15.82 -7.88 8.77
C GLY A 117 -16.20 -6.78 9.77
N ILE A 118 -17.48 -6.45 9.79
CA ILE A 118 -18.05 -5.43 10.68
C ILE A 118 -18.40 -6.10 12.01
N SER A 119 -17.72 -5.70 13.08
CA SER A 119 -17.88 -6.29 14.41
C SER A 119 -18.63 -5.40 15.41
N THR A 120 -18.89 -4.13 15.08
CA THR A 120 -19.52 -3.15 15.99
C THR A 120 -20.81 -2.58 15.42
N PHE A 121 -21.79 -2.36 16.31
CA PHE A 121 -23.03 -1.67 16.00
C PHE A 121 -23.00 -0.28 16.63
N GLY A 122 -23.25 0.77 15.82
CA GLY A 122 -23.43 2.13 16.30
C GLY A 122 -22.16 2.92 16.63
N SER A 123 -20.97 2.38 16.35
CA SER A 123 -19.66 3.02 16.51
C SER A 123 -18.89 2.98 15.19
N SER A 124 -17.70 3.57 15.15
CA SER A 124 -16.81 3.45 14.00
C SER A 124 -16.55 1.97 13.68
N THR A 125 -16.71 1.59 12.44
CA THR A 125 -16.45 0.23 11.94
C THR A 125 -15.07 0.11 11.29
N THR A 126 -14.35 1.24 11.13
CA THR A 126 -13.03 1.27 10.49
C THR A 126 -11.95 0.81 11.47
N PRO A 127 -10.92 0.10 10.98
CA PRO A 127 -9.74 -0.23 11.77
C PRO A 127 -8.98 1.02 12.21
N LEU A 128 -8.25 0.91 13.32
CA LEU A 128 -7.32 1.93 13.76
C LEU A 128 -6.06 1.88 12.89
N VAL A 129 -5.70 2.98 12.25
CA VAL A 129 -4.48 3.10 11.46
C VAL A 129 -3.45 3.92 12.23
N LEU A 130 -2.27 3.33 12.45
CA LEU A 130 -1.15 3.96 13.13
C LEU A 130 0.06 4.01 12.20
N VAL A 131 0.55 5.21 11.96
CA VAL A 131 1.78 5.48 11.22
C VAL A 131 2.84 5.93 12.21
N ASP A 132 3.87 5.11 12.40
CA ASP A 132 4.92 5.31 13.42
C ASP A 132 4.33 5.58 14.82
N GLY A 133 3.25 4.86 15.16
CA GLY A 133 2.54 4.96 16.44
C GLY A 133 1.54 6.12 16.55
N ILE A 134 1.39 6.95 15.53
CA ILE A 134 0.46 8.08 15.50
C ILE A 134 -0.72 7.73 14.61
N GLU A 135 -1.95 7.98 15.09
CA GLU A 135 -3.16 7.78 14.30
C GLU A 135 -3.21 8.76 13.12
N ARG A 136 -3.34 8.19 11.93
CA ARG A 136 -3.43 8.94 10.67
C ARG A 136 -4.35 8.23 9.69
N ASP A 137 -4.83 8.99 8.71
CA ASP A 137 -5.50 8.43 7.55
C ASP A 137 -4.48 7.68 6.68
N LEU A 138 -4.84 6.45 6.27
CA LEU A 138 -4.03 5.58 5.44
C LEU A 138 -3.69 6.22 4.09
N ASP A 139 -4.65 6.92 3.50
CA ASP A 139 -4.54 7.49 2.17
C ASP A 139 -3.71 8.78 2.10
N LEU A 140 -3.25 9.28 3.25
CA LEU A 140 -2.31 10.41 3.34
C LEU A 140 -0.84 9.96 3.38
N VAL A 141 -0.57 8.67 3.39
CA VAL A 141 0.79 8.12 3.40
C VAL A 141 1.19 7.75 1.97
N ASP A 142 2.39 8.14 1.55
CA ASP A 142 2.92 7.65 0.27
C ASP A 142 3.41 6.20 0.44
N ILE A 143 3.03 5.33 -0.48
CA ILE A 143 3.44 3.92 -0.47
C ILE A 143 4.97 3.76 -0.54
N GLU A 144 5.66 4.70 -1.18
CA GLU A 144 7.12 4.69 -1.29
C GLU A 144 7.81 4.98 0.05
N ASP A 145 7.12 5.65 0.97
CA ASP A 145 7.63 5.94 2.31
C ASP A 145 7.43 4.78 3.29
N ILE A 146 6.64 3.79 2.92
CA ILE A 146 6.37 2.64 3.79
C ILE A 146 7.52 1.66 3.75
N LYS A 147 7.99 1.25 4.93
CA LYS A 147 8.97 0.19 5.14
C LYS A 147 8.28 -1.15 5.44
N ASP A 148 7.32 -1.13 6.36
CA ASP A 148 6.59 -2.30 6.81
C ASP A 148 5.10 -1.98 6.99
N PHE A 149 4.27 -2.95 6.63
CA PHE A 149 2.83 -2.87 6.73
C PHE A 149 2.31 -4.12 7.44
N SER A 150 1.84 -3.96 8.66
CA SER A 150 1.39 -5.04 9.51
C SER A 150 -0.05 -4.85 9.96
N ILE A 151 -0.81 -5.94 9.98
CA ILE A 151 -2.21 -5.94 10.42
C ILE A 151 -2.37 -6.84 11.63
N LEU A 152 -2.83 -6.25 12.74
CA LEU A 152 -3.21 -6.96 13.95
C LEU A 152 -4.70 -7.31 13.89
N LYS A 153 -5.00 -8.59 13.80
CA LYS A 153 -6.37 -9.09 13.60
C LYS A 153 -6.99 -9.67 14.86
N ASP A 154 -6.17 -10.12 15.82
CA ASP A 154 -6.61 -10.79 17.01
C ASP A 154 -6.74 -9.85 18.20
N ALA A 155 -7.72 -10.11 19.06
CA ALA A 155 -7.94 -9.34 20.27
C ALA A 155 -6.70 -9.30 21.19
N ALA A 156 -5.93 -10.39 21.26
CA ALA A 156 -4.68 -10.42 22.02
C ALA A 156 -3.64 -9.44 21.49
N ALA A 157 -3.49 -9.35 20.17
CA ALA A 157 -2.55 -8.43 19.53
C ALA A 157 -3.02 -6.96 19.60
N THR A 158 -4.34 -6.73 19.61
CA THR A 158 -4.92 -5.38 19.64
C THR A 158 -5.22 -4.88 21.06
N ALA A 159 -5.10 -5.73 22.08
CA ALA A 159 -5.44 -5.42 23.47
C ALA A 159 -4.74 -4.15 24.02
N ILE A 160 -3.51 -3.90 23.61
CA ILE A 160 -2.74 -2.71 24.02
C ILE A 160 -3.35 -1.38 23.53
N TYR A 161 -4.20 -1.43 22.49
CA TYR A 161 -4.89 -0.26 21.94
C TYR A 161 -6.30 -0.08 22.52
N GLY A 162 -6.71 -0.96 23.44
CA GLY A 162 -8.00 -0.92 24.12
C GLY A 162 -9.20 -0.96 23.15
N VAL A 163 -10.24 -0.21 23.48
CA VAL A 163 -11.47 -0.16 22.69
C VAL A 163 -11.26 0.32 21.25
N ARG A 164 -10.26 1.16 21.02
CA ARG A 164 -9.92 1.68 19.67
C ARG A 164 -9.40 0.59 18.73
N GLY A 165 -8.77 -0.47 19.29
CA GLY A 165 -8.29 -1.61 18.55
C GLY A 165 -9.34 -2.69 18.27
N ALA A 166 -10.60 -2.51 18.68
CA ALA A 166 -11.64 -3.55 18.60
C ALA A 166 -11.93 -4.01 17.15
N ASN A 167 -11.81 -3.12 16.18
CA ASN A 167 -12.01 -3.43 14.75
C ASN A 167 -10.70 -3.84 14.04
N GLY A 168 -9.64 -4.14 14.80
CA GLY A 168 -8.31 -4.41 14.28
C GLY A 168 -7.45 -3.15 14.20
N VAL A 169 -6.14 -3.35 14.03
CA VAL A 169 -5.16 -2.26 13.96
C VAL A 169 -4.25 -2.48 12.76
N ILE A 170 -4.03 -1.44 12.00
CA ILE A 170 -3.04 -1.38 10.93
C ILE A 170 -1.83 -0.60 11.45
N LEU A 171 -0.68 -1.23 11.42
CA LEU A 171 0.59 -0.63 11.79
C LEU A 171 1.40 -0.37 10.53
N ILE A 172 1.78 0.86 10.33
CA ILE A 172 2.64 1.30 9.25
C ILE A 172 3.91 1.83 9.87
N THR A 173 5.04 1.28 9.46
CA THR A 173 6.35 1.81 9.79
C THR A 173 6.92 2.49 8.57
N THR A 174 7.34 3.73 8.71
CA THR A 174 7.95 4.47 7.60
C THR A 174 9.43 4.14 7.46
N ARG A 175 9.99 4.49 6.31
CA ARG A 175 11.41 4.30 6.02
C ARG A 175 12.25 5.25 6.84
N GLU A 176 13.36 4.73 7.34
CA GLU A 176 14.36 5.49 8.07
C GLU A 176 15.61 5.72 7.23
N GLY A 177 16.40 6.70 7.62
CA GLY A 177 17.72 6.91 7.05
C GLY A 177 18.67 5.74 7.32
N ILE A 178 19.53 5.44 6.36
CA ILE A 178 20.55 4.39 6.48
C ILE A 178 21.94 4.99 6.62
N VAL A 179 22.84 4.26 7.27
CA VAL A 179 24.26 4.64 7.31
C VAL A 179 24.87 4.35 5.94
N GLY A 180 25.42 5.37 5.30
CA GLY A 180 26.06 5.23 3.99
C GLY A 180 26.08 6.53 3.20
N LYS A 181 26.62 6.44 1.99
CA LYS A 181 26.59 7.56 1.05
C LYS A 181 25.15 7.89 0.67
N PRO A 182 24.84 9.16 0.36
CA PRO A 182 23.50 9.53 -0.11
C PRO A 182 23.07 8.69 -1.31
N GLN A 183 21.88 8.11 -1.20
CA GLN A 183 21.23 7.38 -2.29
C GLN A 183 19.97 8.17 -2.67
N ILE A 184 19.84 8.45 -3.96
CA ILE A 184 18.71 9.17 -4.53
C ILE A 184 17.92 8.16 -5.35
N ASN A 185 16.62 8.03 -5.06
CA ASN A 185 15.70 7.24 -5.85
C ASN A 185 14.65 8.16 -6.44
N ILE A 186 14.40 8.00 -7.72
CA ILE A 186 13.37 8.74 -8.46
C ILE A 186 12.46 7.70 -9.08
N ARG A 187 11.17 7.84 -8.84
CA ARG A 187 10.13 7.00 -9.42
C ARG A 187 9.13 7.87 -10.18
N PHE A 188 8.88 7.50 -11.40
CA PHE A 188 7.86 8.09 -12.25
C PHE A 188 6.88 7.00 -12.67
N GLU A 189 5.60 7.26 -12.50
CA GLU A 189 4.51 6.40 -12.93
C GLU A 189 3.56 7.22 -13.78
N ALA A 190 3.15 6.65 -14.91
CA ALA A 190 2.13 7.22 -15.78
C ALA A 190 1.09 6.14 -16.09
N GLY A 191 -0.17 6.48 -16.03
CA GLY A 191 -1.27 5.56 -16.29
C GLY A 191 -2.39 6.22 -17.07
N MET A 192 -3.16 5.41 -17.77
CA MET A 192 -4.42 5.80 -18.40
C MET A 192 -5.57 5.20 -17.60
N VAL A 193 -6.58 6.01 -17.33
CA VAL A 193 -7.77 5.61 -16.57
C VAL A 193 -8.98 5.87 -17.43
N GLN A 194 -9.81 4.83 -17.59
CA GLN A 194 -11.09 4.96 -18.27
C GLN A 194 -12.20 4.25 -17.47
N PRO A 195 -13.44 4.73 -17.51
CA PRO A 195 -14.56 4.01 -16.94
C PRO A 195 -14.71 2.63 -17.59
N THR A 196 -14.81 1.58 -16.80
CA THR A 196 -15.01 0.21 -17.32
C THR A 196 -16.43 -0.03 -17.76
N LYS A 197 -17.39 0.65 -17.14
CA LYS A 197 -18.81 0.62 -17.48
C LYS A 197 -19.46 1.93 -17.04
N VAL A 198 -20.12 2.57 -17.96
CA VAL A 198 -21.03 3.68 -17.70
C VAL A 198 -22.45 3.12 -17.83
N PRO A 199 -23.36 3.39 -16.88
CA PRO A 199 -24.75 2.99 -17.03
C PRO A 199 -25.40 3.68 -18.23
N ASP A 200 -26.12 2.93 -19.04
CA ASP A 200 -26.95 3.49 -20.08
C ASP A 200 -28.12 4.23 -19.42
N MET A 201 -28.16 5.53 -19.59
CA MET A 201 -29.21 6.36 -19.04
C MET A 201 -30.32 6.55 -20.07
N LEU A 202 -31.56 6.72 -19.62
CA LEU A 202 -32.65 7.05 -20.49
C LEU A 202 -32.49 8.48 -21.00
N ASP A 203 -32.77 8.69 -22.29
CA ASP A 203 -32.92 10.04 -22.82
C ASP A 203 -34.26 10.68 -22.35
N ALA A 204 -34.42 11.98 -22.58
CA ALA A 204 -35.60 12.72 -22.11
C ALA A 204 -36.90 12.19 -22.77
N VAL A 205 -36.84 11.70 -24.01
CA VAL A 205 -37.99 11.12 -24.72
C VAL A 205 -38.40 9.81 -24.07
N GLN A 206 -37.44 8.89 -23.89
CA GLN A 206 -37.65 7.60 -23.28
C GLN A 206 -38.17 7.74 -21.84
N PHE A 207 -37.59 8.70 -21.08
CA PHE A 207 -38.04 9.02 -19.73
C PHE A 207 -39.50 9.47 -19.71
N ALA A 208 -39.88 10.40 -20.59
CA ALA A 208 -41.25 10.94 -20.67
C ALA A 208 -42.27 9.86 -21.07
N GLU A 209 -41.93 9.02 -22.03
CA GLU A 209 -42.78 7.90 -22.49
C GLU A 209 -42.97 6.86 -21.37
N LEU A 210 -41.92 6.47 -20.68
CA LEU A 210 -41.99 5.52 -19.55
C LEU A 210 -42.71 6.10 -18.35
N TRP A 211 -42.53 7.39 -18.09
CA TRP A 211 -43.27 8.07 -17.01
C TRP A 211 -44.78 8.07 -17.25
N ASN A 212 -45.21 8.40 -18.48
CA ASN A 212 -46.63 8.33 -18.86
C ASN A 212 -47.20 6.91 -18.70
N ALA A 213 -46.41 5.91 -19.11
CA ALA A 213 -46.81 4.50 -18.96
C ALA A 213 -46.97 4.10 -17.47
N ALA A 214 -46.01 4.53 -16.63
CA ALA A 214 -46.03 4.23 -15.20
C ALA A 214 -47.16 4.97 -14.44
N ALA A 215 -47.42 6.21 -14.82
CA ALA A 215 -48.46 7.05 -14.23
C ALA A 215 -49.89 6.65 -14.69
N GLY A 216 -50.01 5.92 -15.78
CA GLY A 216 -51.30 5.59 -16.41
C GLY A 216 -52.05 6.82 -16.93
N SER A 217 -51.36 7.92 -17.16
CA SER A 217 -51.91 9.20 -17.62
C SER A 217 -50.86 9.97 -18.44
N GLU A 218 -51.35 10.86 -19.31
CA GLU A 218 -50.46 11.73 -20.13
C GLU A 218 -49.96 12.92 -19.26
N VAL A 219 -48.91 12.69 -18.49
CA VAL A 219 -48.19 13.75 -17.76
C VAL A 219 -47.38 14.59 -18.71
N TYR A 220 -46.70 13.95 -19.68
CA TYR A 220 -46.00 14.58 -20.80
C TYR A 220 -46.87 14.43 -22.03
N THR A 221 -47.30 15.54 -22.59
CA THR A 221 -48.15 15.51 -23.81
C THR A 221 -47.33 15.13 -25.05
N PRO A 222 -47.95 14.63 -26.11
CA PRO A 222 -47.26 14.27 -27.34
C PRO A 222 -46.45 15.41 -27.93
N GLU A 223 -46.95 16.66 -27.80
CA GLU A 223 -46.24 17.86 -28.28
C GLU A 223 -44.95 18.12 -27.48
N VAL A 224 -44.97 17.90 -26.18
CA VAL A 224 -43.79 18.03 -25.30
C VAL A 224 -42.75 16.96 -25.63
N ILE A 225 -43.20 15.70 -25.78
CA ILE A 225 -42.32 14.59 -26.17
C ILE A 225 -41.68 14.87 -27.53
N GLN A 226 -42.45 15.41 -28.48
CA GLN A 226 -41.92 15.80 -29.81
C GLN A 226 -40.85 16.88 -29.71
N LYS A 227 -40.99 17.89 -28.81
CA LYS A 227 -39.97 18.94 -28.61
C LYS A 227 -38.67 18.39 -28.03
N TYR A 228 -38.75 17.38 -27.11
CA TYR A 228 -37.56 16.65 -26.67
C TYR A 228 -36.88 15.87 -27.81
N ARG A 229 -37.69 15.32 -28.73
CA ARG A 229 -37.17 14.48 -29.83
C ARG A 229 -36.51 15.32 -30.92
N ASP A 230 -37.09 16.46 -31.30
CA ASP A 230 -36.60 17.32 -32.40
C ASP A 230 -35.62 18.41 -31.94
N GLY A 231 -35.48 18.61 -30.59
CA GLY A 231 -34.58 19.59 -30.02
C GLY A 231 -34.91 21.03 -30.41
N SER A 232 -36.16 21.33 -30.75
CA SER A 232 -36.61 22.66 -31.24
C SER A 232 -36.45 23.78 -30.23
N ASP A 233 -36.41 23.46 -28.95
CA ASP A 233 -36.22 24.40 -27.85
C ASP A 233 -35.38 23.75 -26.72
N PRO A 234 -34.06 23.70 -26.91
CA PRO A 234 -33.19 22.97 -25.98
C PRO A 234 -33.08 23.60 -24.59
N ASP A 235 -33.44 24.86 -24.43
CA ASP A 235 -33.39 25.55 -23.14
C ASP A 235 -34.58 25.13 -22.26
N LEU A 236 -35.77 24.93 -22.86
CA LEU A 236 -36.97 24.51 -22.11
C LEU A 236 -37.18 22.98 -22.14
N TYR A 237 -36.70 22.31 -23.18
CA TYR A 237 -36.85 20.85 -23.38
C TYR A 237 -35.47 20.20 -23.64
N PRO A 238 -34.54 20.26 -22.68
CA PRO A 238 -33.20 19.71 -22.84
C PRO A 238 -33.23 18.19 -22.95
N ASN A 239 -32.49 17.65 -23.93
CA ASN A 239 -32.23 16.21 -24.09
C ASN A 239 -30.72 16.02 -24.15
N VAL A 240 -30.09 16.11 -22.99
CA VAL A 240 -28.63 16.07 -22.85
C VAL A 240 -28.22 14.79 -22.15
N ASP A 241 -27.30 14.06 -22.73
CA ASP A 241 -26.57 13.02 -22.00
C ASP A 241 -25.54 13.68 -21.10
N TRP A 242 -25.89 13.82 -19.83
CA TRP A 242 -25.03 14.45 -18.83
C TRP A 242 -23.80 13.61 -18.51
N VAL A 243 -23.85 12.31 -18.71
CA VAL A 243 -22.70 11.44 -18.47
C VAL A 243 -21.65 11.69 -19.54
N ASP A 244 -22.05 11.64 -20.82
CA ASP A 244 -21.16 11.92 -21.95
C ASP A 244 -20.63 13.36 -21.92
N TYR A 245 -21.45 14.30 -21.49
CA TYR A 245 -21.07 15.72 -21.40
C TYR A 245 -20.07 16.02 -20.28
N LEU A 246 -20.21 15.38 -19.11
CA LEU A 246 -19.42 15.72 -17.91
C LEU A 246 -18.21 14.81 -17.73
N TYR A 247 -18.29 13.56 -18.13
CA TYR A 247 -17.22 12.59 -17.94
C TYR A 247 -16.34 12.50 -19.18
N LYS A 248 -15.05 12.31 -18.94
CA LYS A 248 -14.11 12.03 -20.02
C LYS A 248 -13.97 10.52 -20.19
N ASP A 249 -13.96 10.06 -21.43
CA ASP A 249 -13.72 8.65 -21.76
C ASP A 249 -12.35 8.17 -21.32
N LEU A 250 -11.36 9.07 -21.32
CA LEU A 250 -9.98 8.78 -20.96
C LEU A 250 -9.41 9.91 -20.13
N SER A 251 -8.77 9.58 -19.03
CA SER A 251 -7.97 10.50 -18.22
C SER A 251 -6.58 9.93 -17.97
N PHE A 252 -5.64 10.79 -17.66
CA PHE A 252 -4.26 10.42 -17.36
C PHE A 252 -3.99 10.61 -15.88
N ASN A 253 -3.23 9.67 -15.32
CA ASN A 253 -2.74 9.73 -13.96
C ASN A 253 -1.21 9.70 -14.01
N GLU A 254 -0.56 10.67 -13.39
CA GLU A 254 0.87 10.79 -13.33
C GLU A 254 1.28 10.93 -11.86
N ARG A 255 2.33 10.22 -11.48
CA ARG A 255 2.91 10.29 -10.14
C ARG A 255 4.41 10.37 -10.24
N VAL A 256 4.99 11.27 -9.47
CA VAL A 256 6.44 11.39 -9.31
C VAL A 256 6.75 11.28 -7.81
N ASN A 257 7.67 10.39 -7.45
CA ASN A 257 8.22 10.33 -6.10
C ASN A 257 9.74 10.43 -6.18
N VAL A 258 10.30 11.27 -5.33
CA VAL A 258 11.75 11.43 -5.17
C VAL A 258 12.08 11.21 -3.70
N ASN A 259 13.00 10.32 -3.42
CA ASN A 259 13.50 10.16 -2.05
C ASN A 259 15.02 10.12 -1.99
N VAL A 260 15.54 10.62 -0.89
CA VAL A 260 16.98 10.68 -0.59
C VAL A 260 17.19 10.08 0.78
N THR A 261 18.03 9.07 0.86
CA THR A 261 18.41 8.44 2.13
C THR A 261 19.92 8.41 2.28
N GLY A 262 20.39 8.54 3.51
CA GLY A 262 21.82 8.51 3.81
C GLY A 262 22.10 8.84 5.26
N GLY A 263 23.37 8.93 5.61
CA GLY A 263 23.79 9.33 6.95
C GLY A 263 25.10 8.72 7.40
N GLY A 264 25.54 9.15 8.56
CA GLY A 264 26.68 8.63 9.28
C GLY A 264 26.30 7.87 10.54
N SER A 265 27.31 7.57 11.35
CA SER A 265 27.10 6.95 12.68
C SER A 265 26.35 7.84 13.66
N THR A 266 26.42 9.16 13.49
CA THR A 266 25.85 10.15 14.42
C THR A 266 24.44 10.58 13.99
N ALA A 267 24.18 10.72 12.70
CA ALA A 267 22.89 11.14 12.17
C ALA A 267 22.58 10.42 10.86
N LYS A 268 21.31 10.06 10.71
CA LYS A 268 20.75 9.46 9.50
C LYS A 268 19.58 10.31 9.04
N TYR A 269 19.32 10.33 7.75
CA TYR A 269 18.22 11.08 7.20
C TYR A 269 17.52 10.29 6.09
N TYR A 270 16.22 10.47 6.04
CA TYR A 270 15.33 10.08 4.95
C TYR A 270 14.45 11.28 4.62
N ILE A 271 14.44 11.69 3.38
CA ILE A 271 13.66 12.83 2.89
C ILE A 271 12.94 12.36 1.64
N SER A 272 11.65 12.52 1.59
CA SER A 272 10.83 12.18 0.44
C SER A 272 9.93 13.34 0.03
N GLY A 273 9.53 13.34 -1.23
CA GLY A 273 8.56 14.24 -1.78
C GLY A 273 7.88 13.60 -2.98
N GLY A 274 6.57 13.72 -3.04
CA GLY A 274 5.74 13.15 -4.10
C GLY A 274 4.73 14.16 -4.64
N PHE A 275 4.37 13.97 -5.91
CA PHE A 275 3.32 14.70 -6.60
C PHE A 275 2.48 13.72 -7.40
#